data_aa9014c4ca1c44df1b932d2d6927c70c
#
_entry.id   aa9014c4ca1c44df1b932d2d6927c70c
#
_cell.length_a   1.000
_cell.length_b   1.000
_cell.length_c   1.000
_cell.angle_alpha   90.00
_cell.angle_beta   90.00
_cell.angle_gamma   90.00
#
_symmetry.space_group_name_H-M   'P 1'
#
loop_
_entity.id
_entity.type
_entity.pdbx_description
1 polymer ?
#
loop_
_entity_poly.entity_id
_entity_poly.type
_entity_poly.pdbx_seq_one_letter_code
_entity_poly.pdbx_strand_id
1 'polypeptide(L)'
;GYSVAHAYGAILDNHNLIASCVIGDGEMETGPLATSLHLNKFINPEKDGFVLPILNLNGYKIANPSIFARISEEELKNLIYGYGYEPIIVDANLFNPFDSMQKALEYSIKRFQKIKSEYLKGKYKRFYYPFIILKSPKGWTGPKVVDNKQIEGTFRAHQVPLTIDNEEDLNLLYEWLKSYHPENLFDAKGKLKKDVKWILPVDSKKMGASPYANGGLKPKKLILPNFIDYEVKCNHGDVKTQDMMELSKYLRDVIKNNPNNFRLFAPDETLSNRLNHVFEETNRQFEGNIYSYDEYLNNEGRVIDSFLSEHVCEGLLEGYILTGRHGIFDSYEAFVRIIDSMASQHAKWLKMCNQISWREDIPSLNYILTSHIWQQDHNGYTHQDPGFLNHMVTKKSEIVRIYLPIDANTLISTVDHCLNTENYINVVVASKHPSFQWLSMKEAINHCTKGIDTFKWCSNDEGNPDVVLASCGDTPNIEVIAASTILREKLPKLKVRVVNVIDLMRLVSNDKHPHGL
;
A
#
# COMPACT_ATOMS: atom_id res chain seq x y z
N GLY A 1 -11.16 -1.85 6.18
CA GLY A 1 -11.49 -2.71 5.04
C GLY A 1 -10.35 -2.95 4.06
N TYR A 2 -9.04 -2.86 4.49
CA TYR A 2 -7.88 -3.05 3.57
C TYR A 2 -7.15 -4.37 3.82
N SER A 3 -7.54 -5.14 4.83
CA SER A 3 -6.83 -6.33 5.31
C SER A 3 -6.61 -7.40 4.23
N VAL A 4 -7.60 -7.61 3.36
CA VAL A 4 -7.50 -8.60 2.27
C VAL A 4 -6.48 -8.16 1.22
N ALA A 5 -6.48 -6.88 0.80
CA ALA A 5 -5.49 -6.37 -0.14
C ALA A 5 -4.06 -6.49 0.42
N HIS A 6 -3.86 -6.13 1.70
CA HIS A 6 -2.56 -6.32 2.38
C HIS A 6 -2.15 -7.80 2.43
N ALA A 7 -3.09 -8.71 2.73
CA ALA A 7 -2.79 -10.15 2.74
C ALA A 7 -2.35 -10.64 1.37
N TYR A 8 -3.02 -10.20 0.29
CA TYR A 8 -2.60 -10.51 -1.07
C TYR A 8 -1.25 -9.90 -1.43
N GLY A 9 -0.99 -8.66 -1.05
CA GLY A 9 0.34 -8.04 -1.23
C GLY A 9 1.46 -8.83 -0.55
N ALA A 10 1.22 -9.29 0.68
CA ALA A 10 2.21 -10.05 1.44
C ALA A 10 2.56 -11.41 0.82
N ILE A 11 1.63 -12.05 0.11
CA ILE A 11 1.87 -13.38 -0.50
C ILE A 11 2.48 -13.32 -1.90
N LEU A 12 2.49 -12.15 -2.56
CA LEU A 12 3.14 -12.01 -3.86
C LEU A 12 4.62 -12.37 -3.77
N ASP A 13 5.11 -13.17 -4.70
CA ASP A 13 6.49 -13.70 -4.74
C ASP A 13 6.89 -14.52 -3.49
N ASN A 14 5.90 -15.06 -2.74
CA ASN A 14 6.07 -15.87 -1.53
C ASN A 14 5.36 -17.22 -1.67
N HIS A 15 5.77 -18.05 -2.60
CA HIS A 15 5.10 -19.28 -3.01
C HIS A 15 4.81 -20.32 -1.91
N ASN A 16 5.42 -20.17 -0.73
CA ASN A 16 5.21 -21.06 0.42
C ASN A 16 4.38 -20.42 1.54
N LEU A 17 3.95 -19.17 1.36
CA LEU A 17 3.21 -18.44 2.37
C LEU A 17 1.70 -18.67 2.21
N ILE A 18 1.02 -18.92 3.32
CA ILE A 18 -0.44 -18.82 3.44
C ILE A 18 -0.73 -17.72 4.43
N ALA A 19 -1.35 -16.64 3.96
CA ALA A 19 -1.82 -15.54 4.80
C ALA A 19 -3.27 -15.77 5.19
N SER A 20 -3.53 -16.00 6.48
CA SER A 20 -4.90 -16.06 7.00
C SER A 20 -5.39 -14.66 7.33
N CYS A 21 -6.53 -14.26 6.76
CA CYS A 21 -7.10 -12.93 6.92
C CYS A 21 -8.50 -13.02 7.54
N VAL A 22 -8.63 -12.62 8.81
CA VAL A 22 -9.92 -12.55 9.49
C VAL A 22 -10.62 -11.24 9.11
N ILE A 23 -11.86 -11.36 8.64
CA ILE A 23 -12.67 -10.27 8.09
C ILE A 23 -13.93 -10.14 8.94
N GLY A 24 -14.24 -8.95 9.44
CA GLY A 24 -15.54 -8.69 10.05
C GLY A 24 -16.66 -8.61 9.00
N ASP A 25 -17.87 -9.05 9.35
CA ASP A 25 -19.01 -9.01 8.44
C ASP A 25 -19.39 -7.57 8.02
N GLY A 26 -19.29 -6.61 8.94
CA GLY A 26 -19.44 -5.19 8.60
C GLY A 26 -18.28 -4.64 7.76
N GLU A 27 -17.07 -5.18 7.93
CA GLU A 27 -15.92 -4.81 7.11
C GLU A 27 -16.09 -5.29 5.66
N MET A 28 -16.67 -6.49 5.47
CA MET A 28 -16.95 -7.05 4.14
C MET A 28 -17.93 -6.20 3.32
N GLU A 29 -18.75 -5.35 3.97
CA GLU A 29 -19.64 -4.40 3.29
C GLU A 29 -18.90 -3.21 2.66
N THR A 30 -17.63 -2.97 3.02
CA THR A 30 -16.87 -1.83 2.50
C THR A 30 -16.41 -2.07 1.06
N GLY A 31 -16.46 -1.01 0.22
CA GLY A 31 -16.00 -1.09 -1.17
C GLY A 31 -14.59 -1.66 -1.32
N PRO A 32 -13.58 -1.15 -0.57
CA PRO A 32 -12.22 -1.65 -0.67
C PRO A 32 -12.09 -3.16 -0.39
N LEU A 33 -12.80 -3.68 0.63
CA LEU A 33 -12.70 -5.10 0.94
C LEU A 33 -13.44 -5.96 -0.08
N ALA A 34 -14.66 -5.60 -0.43
CA ALA A 34 -15.44 -6.32 -1.44
C ALA A 34 -14.70 -6.42 -2.77
N THR A 35 -14.05 -5.32 -3.18
CA THR A 35 -13.24 -5.27 -4.39
C THR A 35 -11.98 -6.14 -4.26
N SER A 36 -11.35 -6.18 -3.09
CA SER A 36 -10.14 -7.00 -2.83
C SER A 36 -10.39 -8.50 -2.99
N LEU A 37 -11.64 -8.98 -2.88
CA LEU A 37 -11.97 -10.40 -3.11
C LEU A 37 -11.75 -10.84 -4.56
N HIS A 38 -11.59 -9.91 -5.51
CA HIS A 38 -11.19 -10.25 -6.89
C HIS A 38 -9.70 -10.57 -7.04
N LEU A 39 -8.86 -10.29 -6.04
CA LEU A 39 -7.41 -10.46 -6.13
C LEU A 39 -6.95 -11.90 -6.34
N ASN A 40 -7.78 -12.88 -6.07
CA ASN A 40 -7.51 -14.28 -6.44
C ASN A 40 -7.31 -14.52 -7.94
N LYS A 41 -7.61 -13.53 -8.79
CA LYS A 41 -7.41 -13.55 -10.25
C LYS A 41 -6.08 -12.91 -10.68
N PHE A 42 -5.27 -12.45 -9.72
CA PHE A 42 -3.98 -11.80 -9.96
C PHE A 42 -2.81 -12.54 -9.30
N ILE A 43 -3.04 -13.72 -8.74
CA ILE A 43 -1.99 -14.54 -8.14
C ILE A 43 -1.59 -15.69 -9.07
N ASN A 44 -0.29 -15.91 -9.18
CA ASN A 44 0.26 -17.06 -9.87
C ASN A 44 0.50 -18.18 -8.84
N PRO A 45 -0.21 -19.32 -8.89
CA PRO A 45 -0.09 -20.39 -7.89
C PRO A 45 1.30 -21.04 -7.81
N GLU A 46 2.17 -20.85 -8.80
CA GLU A 46 3.55 -21.32 -8.77
C GLU A 46 4.47 -20.37 -8.00
N LYS A 47 4.34 -19.07 -8.25
CA LYS A 47 5.27 -18.05 -7.75
C LYS A 47 4.78 -17.35 -6.49
N ASP A 48 3.46 -17.25 -6.34
CA ASP A 48 2.84 -16.55 -5.22
C ASP A 48 2.32 -17.53 -4.17
N GLY A 49 2.04 -17.02 -2.98
CA GLY A 49 1.37 -17.76 -1.91
C GLY A 49 -0.15 -17.75 -2.07
N PHE A 50 -0.84 -18.05 -0.98
CA PHE A 50 -2.30 -18.07 -0.94
C PHE A 50 -2.84 -17.23 0.21
N VAL A 51 -4.01 -16.65 0.01
CA VAL A 51 -4.79 -15.99 1.07
C VAL A 51 -5.95 -16.88 1.46
N LEU A 52 -6.14 -17.10 2.76
CA LEU A 52 -7.30 -17.76 3.34
C LEU A 52 -8.17 -16.71 4.04
N PRO A 53 -9.23 -16.20 3.40
CA PRO A 53 -10.17 -15.33 4.06
C PRO A 53 -11.03 -16.11 5.06
N ILE A 54 -11.25 -15.52 6.24
CA ILE A 54 -12.12 -16.05 7.30
C ILE A 54 -13.10 -14.96 7.66
N LEU A 55 -14.33 -15.06 7.18
CA LEU A 55 -15.40 -14.14 7.52
C LEU A 55 -15.94 -14.45 8.91
N ASN A 56 -15.75 -13.54 9.85
CA ASN A 56 -16.41 -13.58 11.16
C ASN A 56 -17.82 -13.02 11.04
N LEU A 57 -18.77 -13.89 10.73
CA LEU A 57 -20.18 -13.55 10.56
C LEU A 57 -20.88 -13.56 11.93
N ASN A 58 -20.79 -12.43 12.65
CA ASN A 58 -21.36 -12.28 13.98
C ASN A 58 -22.73 -11.58 14.03
N GLY A 59 -23.18 -11.03 12.91
CA GLY A 59 -24.53 -10.51 12.71
C GLY A 59 -24.70 -9.03 12.91
N TYR A 60 -23.78 -8.33 13.57
CA TYR A 60 -23.97 -6.91 13.91
C TYR A 60 -22.72 -6.07 13.77
N LYS A 61 -22.92 -4.84 13.32
CA LYS A 61 -21.97 -3.73 13.37
C LYS A 61 -22.02 -3.02 14.73
N ILE A 62 -21.86 -1.70 14.77
CA ILE A 62 -21.92 -0.91 16.00
C ILE A 62 -23.32 -0.94 16.61
N ALA A 63 -24.35 -0.65 15.81
CA ALA A 63 -25.73 -0.57 16.24
C ALA A 63 -26.69 -1.34 15.32
N ASN A 64 -26.29 -1.60 14.08
CA ASN A 64 -27.14 -2.20 13.06
C ASN A 64 -26.66 -3.61 12.68
N PRO A 65 -27.57 -4.48 12.19
CA PRO A 65 -27.20 -5.76 11.65
C PRO A 65 -26.32 -5.59 10.41
N SER A 66 -25.46 -6.57 10.16
CA SER A 66 -24.75 -6.67 8.88
C SER A 66 -25.69 -7.20 7.79
N ILE A 67 -25.44 -6.80 6.54
CA ILE A 67 -26.22 -7.27 5.37
C ILE A 67 -26.08 -8.78 5.25
N PHE A 68 -24.85 -9.31 5.39
CA PHE A 68 -24.54 -10.73 5.21
C PHE A 68 -25.21 -11.64 6.26
N ALA A 69 -25.58 -11.10 7.40
CA ALA A 69 -26.34 -11.83 8.41
C ALA A 69 -27.87 -11.79 8.18
N ARG A 70 -28.35 -11.07 7.18
CA ARG A 70 -29.77 -10.88 6.87
C ARG A 70 -30.20 -11.45 5.51
N ILE A 71 -29.23 -11.96 4.74
CA ILE A 71 -29.50 -12.73 3.52
C ILE A 71 -29.52 -14.23 3.84
N SER A 72 -30.06 -15.02 2.93
CA SER A 72 -30.03 -16.47 3.08
C SER A 72 -28.62 -17.04 2.98
N GLU A 73 -28.39 -18.21 3.59
CA GLU A 73 -27.10 -18.90 3.49
C GLU A 73 -26.76 -19.25 2.05
N GLU A 74 -27.76 -19.59 1.25
CA GLU A 74 -27.58 -19.88 -0.18
C GLU A 74 -27.13 -18.64 -0.96
N GLU A 75 -27.76 -17.49 -0.70
CA GLU A 75 -27.38 -16.23 -1.33
C GLU A 75 -25.95 -15.82 -0.97
N LEU A 76 -25.58 -15.96 0.31
CA LEU A 76 -24.21 -15.70 0.75
C LEU A 76 -23.19 -16.64 0.09
N LYS A 77 -23.49 -17.94 -0.01
CA LYS A 77 -22.65 -18.91 -0.71
C LYS A 77 -22.48 -18.55 -2.19
N ASN A 78 -23.57 -18.20 -2.85
CA ASN A 78 -23.53 -17.82 -4.28
C ASN A 78 -22.70 -16.56 -4.51
N LEU A 79 -22.77 -15.57 -3.60
CA LEU A 79 -21.92 -14.39 -3.64
C LEU A 79 -20.44 -14.75 -3.53
N ILE A 80 -20.07 -15.60 -2.58
CA ILE A 80 -18.69 -16.05 -2.37
C ILE A 80 -18.18 -16.86 -3.58
N TYR A 81 -19.01 -17.72 -4.14
CA TYR A 81 -18.70 -18.44 -5.39
C TYR A 81 -18.48 -17.47 -6.57
N GLY A 82 -19.29 -16.42 -6.68
CA GLY A 82 -19.14 -15.38 -7.71
C GLY A 82 -17.78 -14.68 -7.65
N TYR A 83 -17.25 -14.46 -6.46
CA TYR A 83 -15.89 -13.94 -6.28
C TYR A 83 -14.79 -14.94 -6.64
N GLY A 84 -15.09 -16.23 -6.82
CA GLY A 84 -14.10 -17.27 -7.15
C GLY A 84 -13.58 -18.03 -5.92
N TYR A 85 -14.39 -18.12 -4.86
CA TYR A 85 -14.07 -18.88 -3.67
C TYR A 85 -15.05 -20.01 -3.41
N GLU A 86 -14.59 -21.04 -2.70
CA GLU A 86 -15.37 -22.16 -2.18
C GLU A 86 -15.72 -21.90 -0.71
N PRO A 87 -17.00 -21.58 -0.37
CA PRO A 87 -17.40 -21.27 0.99
C PRO A 87 -17.43 -22.51 1.87
N ILE A 88 -16.80 -22.44 3.04
CA ILE A 88 -16.76 -23.47 4.07
C ILE A 88 -17.39 -22.92 5.33
N ILE A 89 -18.54 -23.44 5.76
CA ILE A 89 -19.24 -22.93 6.93
C ILE A 89 -18.76 -23.63 8.19
N VAL A 90 -18.42 -22.83 9.19
CA VAL A 90 -18.15 -23.25 10.57
C VAL A 90 -19.15 -22.53 11.47
N ASP A 91 -20.02 -23.26 12.15
CA ASP A 91 -21.04 -22.68 13.05
C ASP A 91 -20.64 -22.90 14.51
N ALA A 92 -20.42 -21.83 15.23
CA ALA A 92 -20.02 -21.84 16.64
C ALA A 92 -21.13 -22.34 17.59
N ASN A 93 -22.39 -22.39 17.12
CA ASN A 93 -23.52 -22.91 17.90
C ASN A 93 -23.61 -24.45 17.84
N LEU A 94 -22.89 -25.08 16.93
CA LEU A 94 -22.86 -26.55 16.85
C LEU A 94 -21.99 -27.17 17.94
N PHE A 95 -22.22 -28.46 18.21
CA PHE A 95 -21.38 -29.22 19.12
C PHE A 95 -19.94 -29.26 18.60
N ASN A 96 -18.99 -28.84 19.44
CA ASN A 96 -17.55 -28.79 19.13
C ASN A 96 -17.18 -27.93 17.89
N PRO A 97 -17.33 -26.61 17.95
CA PRO A 97 -16.95 -25.69 16.86
C PRO A 97 -15.44 -25.69 16.57
N PHE A 98 -14.60 -26.02 17.55
CA PHE A 98 -13.13 -26.11 17.38
C PHE A 98 -12.74 -27.23 16.42
N ASP A 99 -13.37 -28.39 16.55
CA ASP A 99 -13.18 -29.53 15.63
C ASP A 99 -13.59 -29.17 14.19
N SER A 100 -14.69 -28.44 14.06
CA SER A 100 -15.18 -27.97 12.76
C SER A 100 -14.22 -26.98 12.13
N MET A 101 -13.67 -26.05 12.90
CA MET A 101 -12.66 -25.09 12.43
C MET A 101 -11.37 -25.80 12.05
N GLN A 102 -10.89 -26.76 12.86
CA GLN A 102 -9.71 -27.54 12.52
C GLN A 102 -9.87 -28.25 11.17
N LYS A 103 -11.01 -28.93 10.96
CA LYS A 103 -11.30 -29.59 9.68
C LYS A 103 -11.34 -28.62 8.51
N ALA A 104 -11.91 -27.44 8.69
CA ALA A 104 -11.96 -26.40 7.68
C ALA A 104 -10.56 -25.90 7.32
N LEU A 105 -9.70 -25.68 8.31
CA LEU A 105 -8.30 -25.29 8.10
C LEU A 105 -7.49 -26.37 7.38
N GLU A 106 -7.61 -27.63 7.82
CA GLU A 106 -6.93 -28.78 7.18
C GLU A 106 -7.38 -28.96 5.72
N TYR A 107 -8.69 -28.85 5.47
CA TYR A 107 -9.24 -28.86 4.12
C TYR A 107 -8.66 -27.73 3.26
N SER A 108 -8.63 -26.52 3.80
CA SER A 108 -8.11 -25.35 3.09
C SER A 108 -6.64 -25.52 2.69
N ILE A 109 -5.79 -26.01 3.59
CA ILE A 109 -4.38 -26.29 3.29
C ILE A 109 -4.24 -27.34 2.19
N LYS A 110 -4.98 -28.46 2.29
CA LYS A 110 -4.98 -29.52 1.25
C LYS A 110 -5.48 -28.97 -0.10
N ARG A 111 -6.47 -28.09 -0.07
CA ARG A 111 -7.01 -27.47 -1.28
C ARG A 111 -5.97 -26.57 -1.97
N PHE A 112 -5.25 -25.74 -1.23
CA PHE A 112 -4.14 -24.93 -1.77
C PHE A 112 -3.04 -25.81 -2.39
N GLN A 113 -2.62 -26.87 -1.71
CA GLN A 113 -1.63 -27.81 -2.24
C GLN A 113 -2.10 -28.47 -3.54
N LYS A 114 -3.39 -28.83 -3.62
CA LYS A 114 -4.01 -29.39 -4.82
C LYS A 114 -4.02 -28.39 -5.97
N ILE A 115 -4.44 -27.15 -5.72
CA ILE A 115 -4.44 -26.06 -6.73
C ILE A 115 -3.03 -25.89 -7.30
N LYS A 116 -2.01 -25.75 -6.44
CA LYS A 116 -0.61 -25.61 -6.86
C LYS A 116 -0.15 -26.80 -7.71
N SER A 117 -0.46 -28.03 -7.28
CA SER A 117 -0.10 -29.24 -8.02
C SER A 117 -0.80 -29.36 -9.38
N GLU A 118 -2.05 -28.93 -9.48
CA GLU A 118 -2.81 -28.94 -10.73
C GLU A 118 -2.29 -27.87 -11.70
N TYR A 119 -1.96 -26.67 -11.17
CA TYR A 119 -1.37 -25.59 -11.95
C TYR A 119 -0.02 -26.01 -12.57
N LEU A 120 0.89 -26.56 -11.77
CA LEU A 120 2.20 -27.04 -12.23
C LEU A 120 2.13 -28.17 -13.28
N LYS A 121 1.01 -28.90 -13.35
CA LYS A 121 0.76 -29.91 -14.38
C LYS A 121 0.14 -29.37 -15.66
N GLY A 122 0.02 -28.04 -15.78
CA GLY A 122 -0.63 -27.38 -16.92
C GLY A 122 -2.13 -27.66 -17.02
N LYS A 123 -2.74 -28.16 -15.95
CA LYS A 123 -4.19 -28.37 -15.88
C LYS A 123 -4.87 -27.05 -15.54
N TYR A 124 -4.80 -26.08 -16.47
CA TYR A 124 -5.46 -24.81 -16.29
C TYR A 124 -6.98 -25.00 -16.24
N LYS A 125 -7.54 -24.73 -15.08
CA LYS A 125 -8.96 -24.51 -14.87
C LYS A 125 -9.08 -23.33 -13.92
N ARG A 126 -10.15 -22.54 -14.05
CA ARG A 126 -10.50 -21.55 -13.03
C ARG A 126 -10.58 -22.26 -11.67
N PHE A 127 -9.68 -21.91 -10.76
CA PHE A 127 -9.66 -22.46 -9.41
C PHE A 127 -10.63 -21.69 -8.52
N TYR A 128 -11.28 -22.43 -7.60
CA TYR A 128 -12.00 -21.86 -6.48
C TYR A 128 -11.15 -22.04 -5.23
N TYR A 129 -10.83 -20.92 -4.58
CA TYR A 129 -10.00 -20.90 -3.40
C TYR A 129 -10.85 -21.06 -2.14
N PRO A 130 -10.38 -21.73 -1.07
CA PRO A 130 -11.16 -21.87 0.15
C PRO A 130 -11.44 -20.52 0.80
N PHE A 131 -12.64 -20.38 1.36
CA PHE A 131 -13.12 -19.23 2.10
C PHE A 131 -13.93 -19.72 3.30
N ILE A 132 -13.48 -19.44 4.53
CA ILE A 132 -14.18 -19.88 5.73
C ILE A 132 -15.21 -18.83 6.15
N ILE A 133 -16.43 -19.26 6.42
CA ILE A 133 -17.49 -18.45 7.02
C ILE A 133 -17.69 -18.94 8.45
N LEU A 134 -17.15 -18.22 9.42
CA LEU A 134 -17.35 -18.49 10.85
C LEU A 134 -18.61 -17.79 11.34
N LYS A 135 -19.67 -18.55 11.53
CA LYS A 135 -20.93 -18.06 12.12
C LYS A 135 -20.82 -18.13 13.64
N SER A 136 -20.88 -17.00 14.31
CA SER A 136 -20.89 -16.93 15.78
C SER A 136 -21.81 -15.81 16.25
N PRO A 137 -22.46 -15.92 17.43
CA PRO A 137 -23.18 -14.78 17.97
C PRO A 137 -22.21 -13.67 18.35
N LYS A 138 -22.56 -12.40 18.11
CA LYS A 138 -21.75 -11.28 18.56
C LYS A 138 -21.63 -11.31 20.09
N GLY A 139 -20.42 -11.12 20.61
CA GLY A 139 -20.15 -11.28 22.04
C GLY A 139 -20.12 -12.74 22.53
N TRP A 140 -19.91 -13.69 21.62
CA TRP A 140 -19.81 -15.13 21.93
C TRP A 140 -18.89 -15.38 23.11
N THR A 141 -19.34 -16.23 24.03
CA THR A 141 -18.72 -16.54 25.33
C THR A 141 -18.77 -15.42 26.38
N GLY A 142 -19.29 -14.26 26.04
CA GLY A 142 -19.53 -13.16 26.99
C GLY A 142 -20.82 -13.31 27.78
N PRO A 143 -21.19 -12.30 28.60
CA PRO A 143 -22.44 -12.28 29.33
C PRO A 143 -23.63 -12.33 28.36
N LYS A 144 -24.60 -13.21 28.66
CA LYS A 144 -25.80 -13.34 27.82
C LYS A 144 -26.79 -12.21 28.07
N VAL A 145 -26.90 -11.78 29.33
CA VAL A 145 -27.86 -10.76 29.79
C VAL A 145 -27.13 -9.84 30.79
N VAL A 146 -27.34 -8.54 30.66
CA VAL A 146 -26.92 -7.50 31.61
C VAL A 146 -28.10 -6.53 31.76
N ASP A 147 -28.43 -6.11 32.97
CA ASP A 147 -29.56 -5.21 33.28
C ASP A 147 -30.88 -5.65 32.60
N ASN A 148 -31.20 -6.92 32.63
CA ASN A 148 -32.36 -7.53 31.96
C ASN A 148 -32.41 -7.32 30.44
N LYS A 149 -31.29 -6.96 29.79
CA LYS A 149 -31.19 -6.81 28.34
C LYS A 149 -30.31 -7.91 27.77
N GLN A 150 -30.74 -8.53 26.67
CA GLN A 150 -29.93 -9.48 25.93
C GLN A 150 -28.70 -8.77 25.36
N ILE A 151 -27.52 -9.33 25.61
CA ILE A 151 -26.21 -8.86 25.14
C ILE A 151 -25.70 -9.76 24.03
N GLU A 152 -25.40 -11.03 24.35
CA GLU A 152 -24.88 -11.97 23.34
C GLU A 152 -25.86 -12.10 22.16
N GLY A 153 -25.30 -12.09 20.94
CA GLY A 153 -26.07 -12.14 19.70
C GLY A 153 -26.78 -10.84 19.32
N THR A 154 -26.47 -9.72 20.00
CA THR A 154 -27.01 -8.41 19.67
C THR A 154 -25.95 -7.34 19.51
N PHE A 155 -26.34 -6.16 18.98
CA PHE A 155 -25.44 -5.00 18.85
C PHE A 155 -24.86 -4.53 20.20
N ARG A 156 -25.53 -4.82 21.34
CA ARG A 156 -25.08 -4.41 22.68
C ARG A 156 -23.75 -5.04 23.08
N ALA A 157 -23.36 -6.14 22.44
CA ALA A 157 -22.04 -6.76 22.61
C ALA A 157 -20.92 -6.07 21.80
N HIS A 158 -21.18 -4.90 21.20
CA HIS A 158 -20.13 -4.19 20.42
C HIS A 158 -19.05 -3.58 21.32
N GLN A 159 -19.44 -3.12 22.52
CA GLN A 159 -18.53 -2.67 23.56
C GLN A 159 -18.60 -3.63 24.75
N VAL A 160 -17.69 -3.49 25.69
CA VAL A 160 -17.79 -4.23 26.95
C VAL A 160 -19.09 -3.79 27.63
N PRO A 161 -20.04 -4.69 27.86
CA PRO A 161 -21.38 -4.33 28.34
C PRO A 161 -21.46 -4.10 29.85
N LEU A 162 -20.33 -4.10 30.54
CA LEU A 162 -20.20 -4.01 31.98
C LEU A 162 -19.33 -2.80 32.34
N THR A 163 -19.69 -2.16 33.47
CA THR A 163 -18.83 -1.15 34.10
C THR A 163 -18.25 -1.71 35.40
N ILE A 164 -17.22 -1.08 35.95
CA ILE A 164 -16.67 -1.45 37.25
C ILE A 164 -17.15 -0.48 38.36
N ASP A 165 -18.15 0.33 38.07
CA ASP A 165 -18.61 1.42 38.92
C ASP A 165 -19.59 0.92 40.01
N ASN A 166 -20.12 -0.29 39.84
CA ASN A 166 -21.00 -0.93 40.77
C ASN A 166 -20.60 -2.38 41.05
N GLU A 167 -21.01 -2.89 42.21
CA GLU A 167 -20.62 -4.22 42.69
C GLU A 167 -21.28 -5.35 41.88
N GLU A 168 -22.46 -5.14 41.34
CA GLU A 168 -23.18 -6.13 40.56
C GLU A 168 -22.48 -6.42 39.24
N ASP A 169 -22.12 -5.38 38.50
CA ASP A 169 -21.32 -5.50 37.25
C ASP A 169 -19.94 -6.08 37.50
N LEU A 170 -19.28 -5.69 38.61
CA LEU A 170 -17.98 -6.22 38.96
C LEU A 170 -18.03 -7.73 39.23
N ASN A 171 -19.07 -8.19 39.94
CA ASN A 171 -19.28 -9.61 40.20
C ASN A 171 -19.59 -10.37 38.92
N LEU A 172 -20.39 -9.82 38.02
CA LEU A 172 -20.71 -10.43 36.74
C LEU A 172 -19.44 -10.52 35.83
N LEU A 173 -18.61 -9.48 35.83
CA LEU A 173 -17.31 -9.47 35.14
C LEU A 173 -16.38 -10.56 35.70
N TYR A 174 -16.30 -10.67 37.03
CA TYR A 174 -15.51 -11.70 37.70
C TYR A 174 -15.96 -13.11 37.30
N GLU A 175 -17.25 -13.41 37.37
CA GLU A 175 -17.79 -14.72 37.01
C GLU A 175 -17.61 -15.01 35.49
N TRP A 176 -17.74 -14.00 34.64
CA TRP A 176 -17.44 -14.15 33.21
C TRP A 176 -15.96 -14.52 32.98
N LEU A 177 -15.01 -13.79 33.54
CA LEU A 177 -13.58 -14.09 33.40
C LEU A 177 -13.20 -15.44 34.02
N LYS A 178 -13.81 -15.80 35.16
CA LYS A 178 -13.64 -17.09 35.83
C LYS A 178 -14.16 -18.26 35.00
N SER A 179 -15.20 -18.05 34.19
CA SER A 179 -15.77 -19.09 33.32
C SER A 179 -14.80 -19.63 32.28
N TYR A 180 -13.72 -18.90 31.99
CA TYR A 180 -12.63 -19.34 31.11
C TYR A 180 -11.64 -20.29 31.81
N HIS A 181 -11.80 -20.54 33.11
CA HIS A 181 -10.94 -21.42 33.90
C HIS A 181 -9.44 -21.12 33.76
N PRO A 182 -9.01 -19.83 33.97
CA PRO A 182 -7.61 -19.46 33.82
C PRO A 182 -6.66 -20.26 34.73
N GLU A 183 -7.18 -20.77 35.86
CA GLU A 183 -6.46 -21.67 36.76
C GLU A 183 -6.03 -22.98 36.10
N ASN A 184 -6.65 -23.41 35.03
CA ASN A 184 -6.22 -24.58 34.26
C ASN A 184 -4.95 -24.31 33.46
N LEU A 185 -4.72 -23.07 33.05
CA LEU A 185 -3.60 -22.64 32.21
C LEU A 185 -2.46 -22.01 33.01
N PHE A 186 -2.78 -21.25 34.07
CA PHE A 186 -1.81 -20.44 34.81
C PHE A 186 -1.69 -20.90 36.25
N ASP A 187 -0.49 -20.73 36.82
CA ASP A 187 -0.21 -20.91 38.25
C ASP A 187 -0.62 -19.67 39.07
N ALA A 188 -0.51 -19.74 40.37
CA ALA A 188 -0.84 -18.65 41.31
C ALA A 188 0.01 -17.36 41.11
N LYS A 189 1.08 -17.43 40.32
CA LYS A 189 1.94 -16.29 39.94
C LYS A 189 1.63 -15.77 38.56
N GLY A 190 0.57 -16.26 37.89
CA GLY A 190 0.18 -15.90 36.55
C GLY A 190 1.12 -16.46 35.45
N LYS A 191 1.99 -17.42 35.79
CA LYS A 191 2.86 -18.07 34.80
C LYS A 191 2.18 -19.30 34.22
N LEU A 192 2.35 -19.52 32.89
CA LEU A 192 1.83 -20.70 32.22
C LEU A 192 2.36 -21.98 32.88
N LYS A 193 1.45 -22.90 33.23
CA LYS A 193 1.80 -24.18 33.86
C LYS A 193 2.67 -25.01 32.91
N LYS A 194 3.55 -25.85 33.52
CA LYS A 194 4.52 -26.66 32.76
C LYS A 194 3.86 -27.69 31.84
N ASP A 195 2.76 -28.28 32.29
CA ASP A 195 1.98 -29.30 31.58
C ASP A 195 1.21 -28.78 30.36
N VAL A 196 0.97 -27.46 30.27
CA VAL A 196 0.32 -26.84 29.13
C VAL A 196 1.29 -26.07 28.21
N LYS A 197 2.58 -26.05 28.51
CA LYS A 197 3.58 -25.34 27.68
C LYS A 197 3.69 -25.88 26.25
N TRP A 198 3.24 -27.09 26.00
CA TRP A 198 3.21 -27.69 24.66
C TRP A 198 2.33 -26.94 23.66
N ILE A 199 1.34 -26.15 24.13
CA ILE A 199 0.50 -25.33 23.26
C ILE A 199 1.24 -24.13 22.67
N LEU A 200 2.37 -23.73 23.30
CA LEU A 200 3.16 -22.63 22.78
C LEU A 200 3.91 -23.07 21.51
N PRO A 201 3.84 -22.29 20.46
CA PRO A 201 4.67 -22.56 19.28
C PRO A 201 6.15 -22.44 19.68
N VAL A 202 7.00 -23.25 19.01
CA VAL A 202 8.46 -23.10 19.13
C VAL A 202 8.88 -21.69 18.70
N ASP A 203 10.02 -21.21 19.20
CA ASP A 203 10.42 -19.81 19.07
C ASP A 203 10.36 -19.27 17.63
N SER A 204 10.80 -20.04 16.64
CA SER A 204 10.73 -19.68 15.21
C SER A 204 9.31 -19.63 14.63
N LYS A 205 8.31 -20.19 15.31
CA LYS A 205 6.90 -20.22 14.88
C LYS A 205 6.02 -19.22 15.64
N LYS A 206 6.58 -18.50 16.59
CA LYS A 206 5.84 -17.41 17.26
C LYS A 206 5.56 -16.30 16.26
N MET A 207 4.40 -15.66 16.37
CA MET A 207 3.99 -14.59 15.45
C MET A 207 5.04 -13.47 15.36
N GLY A 208 5.58 -13.00 16.50
CA GLY A 208 6.62 -11.96 16.54
C GLY A 208 8.00 -12.41 16.04
N ALA A 209 8.23 -13.73 15.89
CA ALA A 209 9.47 -14.29 15.35
C ALA A 209 9.31 -14.73 13.88
N SER A 210 8.10 -14.59 13.31
CA SER A 210 7.87 -14.89 11.90
C SER A 210 8.66 -13.90 11.04
N PRO A 211 9.47 -14.40 10.07
CA PRO A 211 10.16 -13.50 9.14
C PRO A 211 9.20 -12.71 8.23
N TYR A 212 7.94 -13.12 8.15
CA TYR A 212 6.91 -12.44 7.37
C TYR A 212 6.06 -11.47 8.21
N ALA A 213 6.20 -11.51 9.55
CA ALA A 213 5.66 -10.46 10.39
C ALA A 213 6.56 -9.22 10.29
N ASN A 214 5.96 -8.05 10.25
CA ASN A 214 6.71 -6.81 10.27
C ASN A 214 7.70 -6.77 11.46
N GLY A 215 8.97 -6.63 11.16
CA GLY A 215 10.06 -6.67 12.12
C GLY A 215 10.93 -7.94 12.05
N GLY A 216 10.62 -8.89 11.16
CA GLY A 216 11.39 -10.13 11.01
C GLY A 216 12.21 -10.23 9.73
N LEU A 217 11.81 -9.54 8.66
CA LEU A 217 12.52 -9.52 7.38
C LEU A 217 13.19 -8.18 7.17
N LYS A 218 14.49 -8.21 6.90
CA LYS A 218 15.19 -7.06 6.36
C LYS A 218 14.76 -6.81 4.92
N PRO A 219 14.73 -5.55 4.48
CA PRO A 219 14.50 -5.23 3.09
C PRO A 219 15.46 -5.98 2.18
N LYS A 220 14.93 -6.56 1.11
CA LYS A 220 15.76 -7.15 0.06
C LYS A 220 16.36 -6.02 -0.76
N LYS A 221 17.65 -5.81 -0.66
CA LYS A 221 18.32 -4.75 -1.41
C LYS A 221 18.04 -4.88 -2.90
N LEU A 222 17.64 -3.76 -3.53
CA LEU A 222 17.49 -3.69 -4.97
C LEU A 222 18.87 -3.64 -5.67
N ILE A 223 18.94 -4.28 -6.83
CA ILE A 223 20.05 -4.13 -7.77
C ILE A 223 19.62 -3.05 -8.76
N LEU A 224 19.92 -1.79 -8.44
CA LEU A 224 19.58 -0.66 -9.28
C LEU A 224 20.60 -0.51 -10.42
N PRO A 225 20.16 -0.20 -11.65
CA PRO A 225 21.06 0.19 -12.72
C PRO A 225 21.67 1.55 -12.39
N ASN A 226 22.79 1.89 -13.02
CA ASN A 226 23.38 3.21 -12.85
C ASN A 226 22.49 4.26 -13.52
N PHE A 227 21.76 5.05 -12.75
CA PHE A 227 20.79 5.99 -13.26
C PHE A 227 21.40 7.10 -14.15
N ILE A 228 22.70 7.36 -14.02
CA ILE A 228 23.42 8.32 -14.88
C ILE A 228 23.38 7.91 -16.36
N ASP A 229 23.29 6.60 -16.64
CA ASP A 229 23.27 6.07 -18.00
C ASP A 229 21.96 6.41 -18.76
N TYR A 230 20.96 6.93 -18.04
CA TYR A 230 19.66 7.34 -18.59
C TYR A 230 19.57 8.87 -18.79
N GLU A 231 20.69 9.57 -18.79
CA GLU A 231 20.75 11.01 -18.97
C GLU A 231 20.06 11.48 -20.26
N VAL A 232 19.13 12.40 -20.13
CA VAL A 232 18.66 13.23 -21.24
C VAL A 232 19.64 14.40 -21.40
N LYS A 233 20.44 14.37 -22.45
CA LYS A 233 21.39 15.46 -22.72
C LYS A 233 20.65 16.72 -23.13
N CYS A 234 20.83 17.79 -22.40
CA CYS A 234 20.19 19.07 -22.63
C CYS A 234 21.06 20.24 -22.17
N ASN A 235 20.72 21.44 -22.65
CA ASN A 235 21.34 22.69 -22.24
C ASN A 235 20.24 23.74 -21.99
N HIS A 236 19.71 23.75 -20.78
CA HIS A 236 18.75 24.70 -20.23
C HIS A 236 17.55 25.04 -21.16
N GLY A 237 16.80 24.03 -21.56
CA GLY A 237 15.57 24.20 -22.32
C GLY A 237 15.68 24.03 -23.84
N ASP A 238 16.80 23.55 -24.35
CA ASP A 238 16.99 23.29 -25.79
C ASP A 238 16.36 21.98 -26.29
N VAL A 239 15.96 21.09 -25.37
CA VAL A 239 15.35 19.78 -25.66
C VAL A 239 14.00 19.67 -24.99
N LYS A 240 13.08 18.94 -25.63
CA LYS A 240 11.80 18.51 -25.04
C LYS A 240 11.69 16.99 -25.08
N THR A 241 11.26 16.39 -23.96
CA THR A 241 10.89 14.96 -23.90
C THR A 241 9.77 14.75 -22.89
N GLN A 242 9.25 13.52 -22.82
CA GLN A 242 8.28 13.10 -21.81
C GLN A 242 9.04 12.48 -20.63
N ASP A 243 9.04 13.16 -19.49
CA ASP A 243 9.83 12.78 -18.32
C ASP A 243 9.52 11.34 -17.85
N MET A 244 8.24 10.97 -17.80
CA MET A 244 7.80 9.63 -17.43
C MET A 244 8.25 8.57 -18.45
N MET A 245 8.34 8.90 -19.74
CA MET A 245 8.85 7.97 -20.77
C MET A 245 10.35 7.70 -20.57
N GLU A 246 11.12 8.71 -20.19
CA GLU A 246 12.54 8.54 -19.88
C GLU A 246 12.72 7.72 -18.58
N LEU A 247 11.93 8.00 -17.54
CA LEU A 247 11.91 7.19 -16.32
C LEU A 247 11.54 5.72 -16.61
N SER A 248 10.64 5.47 -17.56
CA SER A 248 10.20 4.13 -17.94
C SER A 248 11.37 3.23 -18.39
N LYS A 249 12.38 3.78 -19.05
CA LYS A 249 13.60 3.06 -19.46
C LYS A 249 14.41 2.60 -18.24
N TYR A 250 14.55 3.46 -17.25
CA TYR A 250 15.20 3.13 -15.99
C TYR A 250 14.43 2.05 -15.22
N LEU A 251 13.11 2.20 -15.07
CA LEU A 251 12.27 1.22 -14.36
C LEU A 251 12.21 -0.14 -15.05
N ARG A 252 12.28 -0.19 -16.39
CA ARG A 252 12.44 -1.44 -17.14
C ARG A 252 13.64 -2.24 -16.62
N ASP A 253 14.78 -1.58 -16.48
CA ASP A 253 16.02 -2.24 -16.08
C ASP A 253 16.05 -2.51 -14.57
N VAL A 254 15.37 -1.71 -13.75
CA VAL A 254 15.09 -2.05 -12.35
C VAL A 254 14.30 -3.36 -12.26
N ILE A 255 13.24 -3.53 -13.04
CA ILE A 255 12.42 -4.76 -13.10
C ILE A 255 13.30 -5.94 -13.52
N LYS A 256 14.06 -5.78 -14.58
CA LYS A 256 14.97 -6.80 -15.11
C LYS A 256 15.94 -7.32 -14.06
N ASN A 257 16.57 -6.43 -13.30
CA ASN A 257 17.54 -6.77 -12.27
C ASN A 257 16.89 -7.34 -10.98
N ASN A 258 15.58 -7.14 -10.80
CA ASN A 258 14.87 -7.48 -9.56
C ASN A 258 13.58 -8.30 -9.83
N PRO A 259 13.66 -9.46 -10.50
CA PRO A 259 12.50 -10.19 -10.99
C PRO A 259 11.61 -10.78 -9.89
N ASN A 260 12.06 -10.79 -8.61
CA ASN A 260 11.34 -11.42 -7.49
C ASN A 260 11.12 -10.49 -6.29
N ASN A 261 11.47 -9.21 -6.40
CA ASN A 261 11.38 -8.28 -5.26
C ASN A 261 11.07 -6.83 -5.65
N PHE A 262 10.61 -6.60 -6.89
CA PHE A 262 10.13 -5.30 -7.35
C PHE A 262 8.89 -5.46 -8.23
N ARG A 263 7.86 -4.62 -8.00
CA ARG A 263 6.62 -4.60 -8.79
C ARG A 263 6.10 -3.17 -8.98
N LEU A 264 5.33 -2.97 -10.06
CA LEU A 264 4.51 -1.78 -10.28
C LEU A 264 3.03 -2.13 -10.02
N PHE A 265 2.33 -1.18 -9.42
CA PHE A 265 0.90 -1.26 -9.14
C PHE A 265 0.23 0.02 -9.65
N ALA A 266 -0.81 -0.12 -10.46
CA ALA A 266 -1.55 1.01 -11.03
C ALA A 266 -3.01 0.64 -11.28
N PRO A 267 -3.95 1.59 -11.20
CA PRO A 267 -5.35 1.35 -11.54
C PRO A 267 -5.60 1.59 -13.04
N ASP A 268 -5.09 0.70 -13.92
CA ASP A 268 -5.17 0.80 -15.39
C ASP A 268 -4.47 2.04 -15.99
N GLU A 269 -3.41 2.50 -15.32
CA GLU A 269 -2.78 3.79 -15.66
C GLU A 269 -1.31 3.69 -16.12
N THR A 270 -0.66 2.53 -16.08
CA THR A 270 0.77 2.37 -16.42
C THR A 270 1.11 2.89 -17.82
N LEU A 271 0.34 2.53 -18.85
CA LEU A 271 0.57 3.03 -20.22
C LEU A 271 0.22 4.51 -20.36
N SER A 272 -0.88 4.95 -19.78
CA SER A 272 -1.29 6.36 -19.84
C SER A 272 -0.36 7.28 -19.06
N ASN A 273 0.34 6.76 -18.06
CA ASN A 273 1.42 7.43 -17.33
C ASN A 273 2.78 7.36 -18.07
N ARG A 274 2.79 6.86 -19.30
CA ARG A 274 3.99 6.79 -20.17
C ARG A 274 5.08 5.84 -19.65
N LEU A 275 4.72 4.82 -18.88
CA LEU A 275 5.65 3.78 -18.45
C LEU A 275 5.76 2.62 -19.47
N ASN A 276 5.69 2.93 -20.76
CA ASN A 276 5.60 1.95 -21.85
C ASN A 276 6.80 0.98 -21.90
N HIS A 277 8.02 1.48 -21.66
CA HIS A 277 9.24 0.66 -21.78
C HIS A 277 9.30 -0.48 -20.75
N VAL A 278 8.54 -0.44 -19.65
CA VAL A 278 8.53 -1.56 -18.68
C VAL A 278 7.99 -2.84 -19.34
N PHE A 279 7.10 -2.72 -20.31
CA PHE A 279 6.54 -3.85 -21.04
C PHE A 279 7.48 -4.48 -22.09
N GLU A 280 8.66 -3.91 -22.29
CA GLU A 280 9.75 -4.58 -23.05
C GLU A 280 10.37 -5.72 -22.24
N GLU A 281 10.27 -5.69 -20.89
CA GLU A 281 10.87 -6.67 -19.99
C GLU A 281 9.84 -7.55 -19.28
N THR A 282 8.60 -7.09 -19.10
CA THR A 282 7.59 -7.77 -18.28
C THR A 282 6.19 -7.63 -18.85
N ASN A 283 5.22 -8.30 -18.20
CA ASN A 283 3.81 -8.22 -18.54
C ASN A 283 2.97 -7.77 -17.34
N ARG A 284 1.68 -7.54 -17.59
CA ARG A 284 0.62 -7.46 -16.58
C ARG A 284 0.30 -8.86 -16.09
N GLN A 285 0.37 -9.10 -14.78
CA GLN A 285 0.01 -10.40 -14.18
C GLN A 285 -1.51 -10.50 -14.06
N PHE A 286 -2.09 -11.55 -14.67
CA PHE A 286 -3.52 -11.81 -14.62
C PHE A 286 -3.82 -13.30 -14.81
N GLU A 287 -4.63 -13.90 -13.93
CA GLU A 287 -5.06 -15.30 -13.95
C GLU A 287 -6.52 -15.43 -14.41
N GLY A 288 -6.81 -14.96 -15.60
CA GLY A 288 -8.12 -15.05 -16.23
C GLY A 288 -8.03 -15.51 -17.69
N ASN A 289 -9.12 -15.38 -18.43
CA ASN A 289 -9.09 -15.60 -19.86
C ASN A 289 -8.29 -14.46 -20.51
N ILE A 290 -7.30 -14.83 -21.31
CA ILE A 290 -6.45 -13.92 -22.08
C ILE A 290 -6.72 -14.18 -23.55
N TYR A 291 -6.99 -13.14 -24.31
CA TYR A 291 -7.29 -13.21 -25.74
C TYR A 291 -6.13 -12.69 -26.58
N SER A 292 -6.07 -13.08 -27.84
CA SER A 292 -4.96 -12.73 -28.75
C SER A 292 -4.81 -11.23 -29.05
N TYR A 293 -5.80 -10.43 -28.70
CA TYR A 293 -5.78 -8.97 -28.85
C TYR A 293 -5.49 -8.24 -27.53
N ASP A 294 -5.30 -8.96 -26.43
CA ASP A 294 -4.89 -8.37 -25.15
C ASP A 294 -3.38 -8.06 -25.21
N GLU A 295 -3.02 -6.80 -24.96
CA GLU A 295 -1.64 -6.37 -24.99
C GLU A 295 -0.97 -6.51 -23.61
N TYR A 296 0.20 -7.12 -23.59
CA TYR A 296 1.03 -7.28 -22.39
C TYR A 296 0.35 -8.03 -21.22
N LEU A 297 -0.74 -8.75 -21.47
CA LEU A 297 -1.45 -9.51 -20.43
C LEU A 297 -0.94 -10.96 -20.39
N ASN A 298 -0.52 -11.45 -19.20
CA ASN A 298 -0.02 -12.80 -19.03
C ASN A 298 -0.30 -13.28 -17.59
N ASN A 299 -0.22 -14.59 -17.35
CA ASN A 299 -0.28 -15.15 -16.00
C ASN A 299 1.02 -14.91 -15.19
N GLU A 300 2.04 -14.37 -15.81
CA GLU A 300 3.28 -13.93 -15.19
C GLU A 300 3.58 -12.48 -15.55
N GLY A 301 3.96 -11.68 -14.57
CA GLY A 301 4.35 -10.30 -14.79
C GLY A 301 4.75 -9.58 -13.52
N ARG A 302 5.34 -8.40 -13.70
CA ARG A 302 5.77 -7.55 -12.57
C ARG A 302 4.88 -6.32 -12.42
N VAL A 303 3.84 -6.19 -13.26
CA VAL A 303 2.87 -5.11 -13.23
C VAL A 303 1.51 -5.68 -12.85
N ILE A 304 0.83 -5.05 -11.89
CA ILE A 304 -0.57 -5.30 -11.58
C ILE A 304 -1.30 -3.98 -11.80
N ASP A 305 -1.90 -3.83 -12.99
CA ASP A 305 -2.66 -2.65 -13.38
C ASP A 305 -3.99 -2.97 -14.10
N SER A 306 -4.33 -4.23 -14.26
CA SER A 306 -5.61 -4.63 -14.87
C SER A 306 -6.79 -4.56 -13.87
N PHE A 307 -6.69 -3.68 -12.88
CA PHE A 307 -7.67 -3.56 -11.80
C PHE A 307 -7.93 -2.09 -11.45
N LEU A 308 -9.05 -1.55 -11.87
CA LEU A 308 -9.42 -0.14 -11.68
C LEU A 308 -9.87 0.09 -10.22
N SER A 309 -8.93 0.05 -9.31
CA SER A 309 -9.16 0.35 -7.90
C SER A 309 -7.87 0.78 -7.20
N GLU A 310 -7.76 2.04 -6.88
CA GLU A 310 -6.63 2.64 -6.17
C GLU A 310 -6.43 2.01 -4.79
N HIS A 311 -7.51 1.73 -4.06
CA HIS A 311 -7.46 1.08 -2.75
C HIS A 311 -6.79 -0.30 -2.80
N VAL A 312 -7.09 -1.07 -3.85
CA VAL A 312 -6.55 -2.42 -4.00
C VAL A 312 -5.10 -2.36 -4.42
N CYS A 313 -4.76 -1.51 -5.38
CA CYS A 313 -3.39 -1.34 -5.86
C CYS A 313 -2.46 -0.86 -4.73
N GLU A 314 -2.88 0.14 -3.95
CA GLU A 314 -2.14 0.57 -2.76
C GLU A 314 -2.03 -0.52 -1.71
N GLY A 315 -3.13 -1.18 -1.36
CA GLY A 315 -3.13 -2.24 -0.36
C GLY A 315 -2.21 -3.41 -0.74
N LEU A 316 -2.11 -3.73 -2.04
CA LEU A 316 -1.13 -4.69 -2.55
C LEU A 316 0.30 -4.22 -2.30
N LEU A 317 0.61 -2.97 -2.64
CA LEU A 317 1.95 -2.41 -2.42
C LEU A 317 2.29 -2.36 -0.93
N GLU A 318 1.38 -1.89 -0.08
CA GLU A 318 1.59 -1.87 1.38
C GLU A 318 1.90 -3.27 1.92
N GLY A 319 1.11 -4.30 1.53
CA GLY A 319 1.38 -5.68 1.93
C GLY A 319 2.71 -6.22 1.38
N TYR A 320 3.10 -5.81 0.18
CA TYR A 320 4.32 -6.25 -0.49
C TYR A 320 5.58 -5.71 0.19
N ILE A 321 5.60 -4.42 0.53
CA ILE A 321 6.73 -3.80 1.23
C ILE A 321 6.88 -4.31 2.67
N LEU A 322 5.79 -4.69 3.35
CA LEU A 322 5.83 -5.31 4.68
C LEU A 322 6.61 -6.63 4.71
N THR A 323 6.80 -7.28 3.57
CA THR A 323 7.59 -8.50 3.44
C THR A 323 9.00 -8.25 2.90
N GLY A 324 9.48 -7.01 2.97
CA GLY A 324 10.84 -6.59 2.60
C GLY A 324 11.08 -6.45 1.09
N ARG A 325 10.02 -6.34 0.29
CA ARG A 325 10.06 -6.13 -1.15
C ARG A 325 9.77 -4.68 -1.50
N HIS A 326 10.07 -4.29 -2.72
CA HIS A 326 9.97 -2.91 -3.19
C HIS A 326 8.93 -2.78 -4.30
N GLY A 327 8.35 -1.61 -4.41
CA GLY A 327 7.43 -1.30 -5.50
C GLY A 327 7.11 0.18 -5.61
N ILE A 328 6.35 0.48 -6.65
CA ILE A 328 5.83 1.81 -6.93
C ILE A 328 4.33 1.69 -7.21
N PHE A 329 3.56 2.61 -6.68
CA PHE A 329 2.18 2.87 -7.07
C PHE A 329 2.16 4.09 -7.98
N ASP A 330 1.75 3.94 -9.23
CA ASP A 330 1.60 5.02 -10.18
C ASP A 330 0.12 5.32 -10.46
N SER A 331 -0.25 6.59 -10.37
CA SER A 331 -1.64 7.03 -10.56
C SER A 331 -1.72 8.51 -10.97
N TYR A 332 -2.94 8.96 -11.30
CA TYR A 332 -3.21 10.37 -11.49
C TYR A 332 -3.38 11.09 -10.16
N GLU A 333 -2.84 12.29 -10.07
CA GLU A 333 -2.98 13.14 -8.88
C GLU A 333 -4.44 13.34 -8.47
N ALA A 334 -5.33 13.53 -9.45
CA ALA A 334 -6.75 13.76 -9.19
C ALA A 334 -7.47 12.60 -8.52
N PHE A 335 -7.07 11.34 -8.80
CA PHE A 335 -7.76 10.16 -8.29
C PHE A 335 -7.14 9.60 -7.02
N VAL A 336 -5.87 9.86 -6.80
CA VAL A 336 -5.15 9.31 -5.64
C VAL A 336 -5.74 9.73 -4.29
N ARG A 337 -6.57 10.77 -4.24
CA ARG A 337 -7.31 11.17 -3.03
C ARG A 337 -8.21 10.09 -2.44
N ILE A 338 -8.65 9.16 -3.26
CA ILE A 338 -9.42 8.00 -2.81
C ILE A 338 -8.68 7.23 -1.70
N ILE A 339 -7.36 7.22 -1.71
CA ILE A 339 -6.52 6.50 -0.75
C ILE A 339 -5.98 7.36 0.41
N ASP A 340 -6.45 8.57 0.59
CA ASP A 340 -6.02 9.47 1.69
C ASP A 340 -5.99 8.76 3.05
N SER A 341 -7.02 7.94 3.33
CA SER A 341 -7.12 7.22 4.61
C SER A 341 -6.09 6.10 4.74
N MET A 342 -5.76 5.41 3.66
CA MET A 342 -4.73 4.35 3.63
C MET A 342 -3.35 4.96 3.87
N ALA A 343 -2.97 5.96 3.08
CA ALA A 343 -1.72 6.70 3.25
C ALA A 343 -1.57 7.28 4.67
N SER A 344 -2.67 7.81 5.24
CA SER A 344 -2.67 8.33 6.61
C SER A 344 -2.47 7.23 7.66
N GLN A 345 -3.07 6.06 7.48
CA GLN A 345 -2.88 4.92 8.38
C GLN A 345 -1.46 4.37 8.27
N HIS A 346 -0.93 4.27 7.06
CA HIS A 346 0.46 3.85 6.85
C HIS A 346 1.45 4.80 7.52
N ALA A 347 1.26 6.13 7.39
CA ALA A 347 2.08 7.12 8.06
C ALA A 347 2.05 7.00 9.60
N LYS A 348 0.86 6.76 10.18
CA LYS A 348 0.72 6.53 11.63
C LYS A 348 1.41 5.25 12.06
N TRP A 349 1.29 4.20 11.27
CA TRP A 349 1.91 2.92 11.52
C TRP A 349 3.44 3.04 11.46
N LEU A 350 4.03 3.67 10.44
CA LEU A 350 5.47 3.94 10.35
C LEU A 350 5.97 4.71 11.58
N LYS A 351 5.26 5.78 11.96
CA LYS A 351 5.60 6.56 13.14
C LYS A 351 5.67 5.71 14.42
N MET A 352 4.74 4.79 14.60
CA MET A 352 4.75 3.89 15.76
C MET A 352 5.86 2.85 15.65
N CYS A 353 6.10 2.31 14.47
CA CYS A 353 7.14 1.30 14.24
C CYS A 353 8.53 1.85 14.50
N ASN A 354 8.82 3.08 14.10
CA ASN A 354 10.11 3.74 14.34
C ASN A 354 10.44 3.91 15.84
N GLN A 355 9.47 3.75 16.74
CA GLN A 355 9.65 3.78 18.19
C GLN A 355 9.89 2.39 18.80
N ILE A 356 9.81 1.32 18.02
CA ILE A 356 9.89 -0.06 18.48
C ILE A 356 11.23 -0.67 18.07
N SER A 357 12.17 -0.74 19.00
CA SER A 357 13.57 -1.10 18.75
C SER A 357 13.83 -2.50 18.18
N TRP A 358 12.85 -3.42 18.23
CA TRP A 358 12.99 -4.78 17.70
C TRP A 358 12.41 -4.94 16.29
N ARG A 359 11.80 -3.89 15.74
CA ARG A 359 11.31 -3.92 14.36
C ARG A 359 12.44 -3.60 13.40
N GLU A 360 12.47 -4.34 12.30
CA GLU A 360 13.33 -4.02 11.17
C GLU A 360 12.70 -2.90 10.34
N ASP A 361 13.54 -2.16 9.63
CA ASP A 361 13.11 -1.18 8.66
C ASP A 361 12.40 -1.85 7.47
N ILE A 362 11.52 -1.13 6.81
CA ILE A 362 10.82 -1.60 5.62
C ILE A 362 11.12 -0.70 4.42
N PRO A 363 11.04 -1.22 3.19
CA PRO A 363 11.11 -0.39 2.00
C PRO A 363 10.07 0.72 2.04
N SER A 364 10.42 1.89 1.52
CA SER A 364 9.51 3.01 1.47
C SER A 364 8.30 2.75 0.57
N LEU A 365 7.17 3.33 0.93
CA LEU A 365 5.97 3.39 0.11
C LEU A 365 6.15 4.51 -0.92
N ASN A 366 6.25 4.16 -2.21
CA ASN A 366 6.57 5.10 -3.26
C ASN A 366 5.37 5.35 -4.17
N TYR A 367 4.93 6.60 -4.27
CA TYR A 367 3.93 7.08 -5.22
C TYR A 367 4.60 7.87 -6.34
N ILE A 368 4.16 7.62 -7.59
CA ILE A 368 4.44 8.48 -8.73
C ILE A 368 3.10 8.97 -9.26
N LEU A 369 2.89 10.28 -9.20
CA LEU A 369 1.65 10.92 -9.57
C LEU A 369 1.83 11.75 -10.83
N THR A 370 0.95 11.54 -11.80
CA THR A 370 0.93 12.31 -13.05
C THR A 370 -0.40 13.04 -13.22
N SER A 371 -0.65 13.64 -14.38
CA SER A 371 -1.86 14.43 -14.64
C SER A 371 -2.12 15.44 -13.53
N HIS A 372 -1.06 16.11 -13.09
CA HIS A 372 -1.09 17.03 -11.96
C HIS A 372 -1.84 18.32 -12.29
N ILE A 373 -2.23 19.05 -11.26
CA ILE A 373 -3.12 20.22 -11.35
C ILE A 373 -2.66 21.31 -12.34
N TRP A 374 -1.37 21.45 -12.58
CA TRP A 374 -0.82 22.48 -13.48
C TRP A 374 -0.91 22.11 -14.96
N GLN A 375 -1.15 20.83 -15.28
CA GLN A 375 -1.27 20.35 -16.66
C GLN A 375 -2.66 19.75 -16.84
N GLN A 376 -3.56 20.54 -17.42
CA GLN A 376 -4.88 20.07 -17.76
C GLN A 376 -4.78 18.99 -18.85
N ASP A 377 -5.17 17.76 -18.53
CA ASP A 377 -5.25 16.68 -19.47
C ASP A 377 -6.52 16.78 -20.33
N HIS A 378 -6.67 15.92 -21.34
CA HIS A 378 -7.85 15.87 -22.22
C HIS A 378 -9.19 15.72 -21.49
N ASN A 379 -9.17 15.21 -20.25
CA ASN A 379 -10.35 15.09 -19.39
C ASN A 379 -10.74 16.41 -18.68
N GLY A 380 -9.95 17.46 -18.81
CA GLY A 380 -10.23 18.79 -18.28
C GLY A 380 -10.19 18.87 -16.75
N TYR A 381 -10.88 19.86 -16.20
CA TYR A 381 -10.85 20.18 -14.76
C TYR A 381 -11.41 19.06 -13.86
N THR A 382 -12.19 18.13 -14.39
CA THR A 382 -12.67 16.95 -13.62
C THR A 382 -11.55 16.02 -13.18
N HIS A 383 -10.36 16.15 -13.76
CA HIS A 383 -9.16 15.36 -13.47
C HIS A 383 -8.08 16.24 -12.80
N GLN A 384 -8.48 17.25 -12.03
CA GLN A 384 -7.61 18.16 -11.32
C GLN A 384 -8.03 18.23 -9.85
N ASP A 385 -7.26 17.63 -8.95
CA ASP A 385 -7.45 17.72 -7.50
C ASP A 385 -6.09 17.58 -6.77
N PRO A 386 -5.54 18.66 -6.19
CA PRO A 386 -4.29 18.61 -5.42
C PRO A 386 -4.51 18.13 -3.98
N GLY A 387 -5.69 17.67 -3.63
CA GLY A 387 -6.10 17.37 -2.26
C GLY A 387 -5.23 16.34 -1.59
N PHE A 388 -4.70 15.35 -2.33
CA PHE A 388 -3.78 14.36 -1.77
C PHE A 388 -2.46 15.01 -1.31
N LEU A 389 -1.86 15.88 -2.12
CA LEU A 389 -0.65 16.62 -1.73
C LEU A 389 -0.90 17.51 -0.51
N ASN A 390 -2.04 18.23 -0.49
CA ASN A 390 -2.45 19.03 0.66
C ASN A 390 -2.59 18.18 1.93
N HIS A 391 -3.10 16.95 1.79
CA HIS A 391 -3.19 16.02 2.90
C HIS A 391 -1.80 15.54 3.36
N MET A 392 -0.92 15.19 2.42
CA MET A 392 0.40 14.64 2.72
C MET A 392 1.34 15.68 3.32
N VAL A 393 1.27 16.94 2.91
CA VAL A 393 2.11 18.02 3.46
C VAL A 393 1.84 18.30 4.94
N THR A 394 0.67 17.90 5.45
CA THR A 394 0.34 18.01 6.89
C THR A 394 1.00 16.93 7.76
N LYS A 395 1.61 15.92 7.13
CA LYS A 395 2.28 14.84 7.86
C LYS A 395 3.68 15.26 8.28
N LYS A 396 4.29 14.47 9.17
CA LYS A 396 5.66 14.72 9.60
C LYS A 396 6.66 14.45 8.47
N SER A 397 7.55 15.38 8.25
CA SER A 397 8.65 15.24 7.29
C SER A 397 9.63 14.10 7.60
N GLU A 398 9.65 13.59 8.84
CA GLU A 398 10.36 12.36 9.22
C GLU A 398 9.79 11.09 8.56
N ILE A 399 8.52 11.15 8.11
CA ILE A 399 7.80 10.01 7.54
C ILE A 399 7.46 10.26 6.08
N VAL A 400 7.06 11.49 5.71
CA VAL A 400 6.58 11.82 4.36
C VAL A 400 7.57 12.73 3.67
N ARG A 401 7.85 12.42 2.41
CA ARG A 401 8.63 13.24 1.48
C ARG A 401 7.76 13.56 0.25
N ILE A 402 7.83 14.78 -0.22
CA ILE A 402 7.11 15.22 -1.42
C ILE A 402 8.13 15.84 -2.37
N TYR A 403 8.29 15.23 -3.52
CA TYR A 403 9.24 15.64 -4.54
C TYR A 403 8.50 16.13 -5.78
N LEU A 404 8.97 17.24 -6.33
CA LEU A 404 8.40 17.95 -7.47
C LEU A 404 9.48 18.17 -8.56
N PRO A 405 9.95 17.08 -9.23
CA PRO A 405 10.93 17.16 -10.31
C PRO A 405 10.47 18.11 -11.42
N ILE A 406 11.43 18.70 -12.12
CA ILE A 406 11.17 19.71 -13.16
C ILE A 406 11.48 19.21 -14.58
N ASP A 407 12.16 18.08 -14.69
CA ASP A 407 12.59 17.44 -15.93
C ASP A 407 12.92 15.96 -15.71
N ALA A 408 13.23 15.23 -16.79
CA ALA A 408 13.52 13.81 -16.74
C ALA A 408 14.75 13.47 -15.87
N ASN A 409 15.81 14.27 -15.92
CA ASN A 409 17.03 14.01 -15.16
C ASN A 409 16.80 14.17 -13.66
N THR A 410 16.05 15.17 -13.23
CA THR A 410 15.66 15.34 -11.83
C THR A 410 14.67 14.26 -11.38
N LEU A 411 13.76 13.82 -12.25
CA LEU A 411 12.83 12.73 -11.97
C LEU A 411 13.56 11.40 -11.75
N ILE A 412 14.45 11.01 -12.66
CA ILE A 412 15.22 9.77 -12.56
C ILE A 412 16.09 9.76 -11.30
N SER A 413 16.82 10.86 -11.04
CA SER A 413 17.64 11.00 -9.83
C SER A 413 16.80 10.90 -8.54
N THR A 414 15.61 11.50 -8.52
CA THR A 414 14.69 11.44 -7.38
C THR A 414 14.14 10.03 -7.17
N VAL A 415 13.71 9.34 -8.23
CA VAL A 415 13.14 7.98 -8.11
C VAL A 415 14.21 6.98 -7.69
N ASP A 416 15.44 7.07 -8.22
CA ASP A 416 16.57 6.25 -7.74
C ASP A 416 16.80 6.44 -6.23
N HIS A 417 16.81 7.70 -5.77
CA HIS A 417 16.88 8.00 -4.34
C HIS A 417 15.72 7.36 -3.56
N CYS A 418 14.47 7.52 -3.99
CA CYS A 418 13.29 6.96 -3.32
C CYS A 418 13.36 5.43 -3.18
N LEU A 419 13.85 4.73 -4.21
CA LEU A 419 14.01 3.27 -4.21
C LEU A 419 15.11 2.78 -3.25
N ASN A 420 16.03 3.65 -2.84
CA ASN A 420 17.06 3.37 -1.85
C ASN A 420 16.65 3.75 -0.41
N THR A 421 15.46 4.31 -0.20
CA THR A 421 14.99 4.75 1.12
C THR A 421 14.18 3.67 1.83
N GLU A 422 14.17 3.74 3.16
CA GLU A 422 13.41 2.88 4.06
C GLU A 422 12.58 3.73 5.03
N ASN A 423 11.43 3.23 5.46
CA ASN A 423 10.52 3.87 6.44
C ASN A 423 9.94 5.23 6.02
N TYR A 424 9.88 5.52 4.72
CA TYR A 424 9.25 6.74 4.20
C TYR A 424 7.99 6.44 3.39
N ILE A 425 7.18 7.47 3.25
CA ILE A 425 6.20 7.62 2.17
C ILE A 425 6.75 8.69 1.24
N ASN A 426 7.17 8.31 0.05
CA ASN A 426 7.66 9.20 -0.98
C ASN A 426 6.55 9.49 -1.98
N VAL A 427 6.25 10.76 -2.19
CA VAL A 427 5.29 11.23 -3.18
C VAL A 427 6.04 12.03 -4.24
N VAL A 428 6.11 11.51 -5.46
CA VAL A 428 6.77 12.15 -6.59
C VAL A 428 5.70 12.59 -7.59
N VAL A 429 5.66 13.88 -7.90
CA VAL A 429 4.74 14.45 -8.90
C VAL A 429 5.52 14.71 -10.18
N ALA A 430 5.13 14.06 -11.28
CA ALA A 430 5.89 14.02 -12.51
C ALA A 430 5.07 14.39 -13.74
N SER A 431 5.74 14.95 -14.75
CA SER A 431 5.12 15.25 -16.05
C SER A 431 5.10 14.03 -16.97
N LYS A 432 3.93 13.78 -17.59
CA LYS A 432 3.79 12.78 -18.66
C LYS A 432 3.69 13.40 -20.06
N HIS A 433 3.58 14.71 -20.14
CA HIS A 433 3.55 15.45 -21.40
C HIS A 433 4.95 15.91 -21.81
N PRO A 434 5.19 16.21 -23.10
CA PRO A 434 6.47 16.76 -23.53
C PRO A 434 6.79 18.07 -22.82
N SER A 435 7.85 18.08 -22.03
CA SER A 435 8.34 19.22 -21.25
C SER A 435 9.76 19.60 -21.64
N PHE A 436 10.13 20.85 -21.37
CA PHE A 436 11.51 21.31 -21.55
C PHE A 436 12.43 20.65 -20.53
N GLN A 437 13.64 20.30 -20.98
CA GLN A 437 14.70 19.73 -20.15
C GLN A 437 15.67 20.84 -19.74
N TRP A 438 15.89 20.98 -18.44
CA TRP A 438 16.56 22.13 -17.86
C TRP A 438 17.97 21.85 -17.37
N LEU A 439 18.19 20.70 -16.75
CA LEU A 439 19.43 20.36 -16.06
C LEU A 439 20.10 19.15 -16.68
N SER A 440 21.43 19.21 -16.91
CA SER A 440 22.21 18.01 -17.15
C SER A 440 22.10 17.05 -15.95
N MET A 441 22.37 15.77 -16.14
CA MET A 441 22.30 14.80 -15.02
C MET A 441 23.18 15.21 -13.84
N LYS A 442 24.35 15.77 -14.09
CA LYS A 442 25.26 16.26 -13.05
C LYS A 442 24.64 17.41 -12.24
N GLU A 443 23.99 18.36 -12.92
CA GLU A 443 23.28 19.47 -12.25
C GLU A 443 22.06 18.96 -11.51
N ALA A 444 21.31 18.02 -12.10
CA ALA A 444 20.15 17.39 -11.48
C ALA A 444 20.50 16.66 -10.17
N ILE A 445 21.58 15.86 -10.16
CA ILE A 445 22.08 15.21 -8.95
C ILE A 445 22.40 16.23 -7.85
N ASN A 446 23.13 17.28 -8.20
CA ASN A 446 23.48 18.33 -7.21
C ASN A 446 22.22 19.03 -6.68
N HIS A 447 21.26 19.33 -7.56
CA HIS A 447 20.02 20.01 -7.20
C HIS A 447 19.11 19.12 -6.34
N CYS A 448 18.91 17.85 -6.71
CA CYS A 448 18.13 16.88 -5.94
C CYS A 448 18.75 16.62 -4.56
N THR A 449 20.10 16.52 -4.48
CA THR A 449 20.80 16.33 -3.20
C THR A 449 20.55 17.50 -2.24
N LYS A 450 20.50 18.73 -2.75
CA LYS A 450 20.18 19.90 -1.94
C LYS A 450 18.69 20.03 -1.64
N GLY A 451 17.83 19.54 -2.52
CA GLY A 451 16.37 19.65 -2.45
C GLY A 451 15.82 21.05 -2.75
N ILE A 452 16.65 22.10 -2.60
CA ILE A 452 16.37 23.50 -2.95
C ILE A 452 17.68 24.16 -3.40
N ASP A 453 17.69 24.85 -4.52
CA ASP A 453 18.88 25.58 -4.99
C ASP A 453 18.51 26.76 -5.91
N THR A 454 19.51 27.63 -6.14
CA THR A 454 19.43 28.76 -7.04
C THR A 454 19.85 28.36 -8.45
N PHE A 455 19.01 28.65 -9.43
CA PHE A 455 19.36 28.51 -10.85
C PHE A 455 20.22 29.70 -11.32
N LYS A 456 21.53 29.54 -11.16
CA LYS A 456 22.50 30.60 -11.49
C LYS A 456 22.44 31.02 -12.96
N TRP A 457 22.15 30.08 -13.88
CA TRP A 457 22.09 30.31 -15.32
C TRP A 457 20.93 31.24 -15.75
N CYS A 458 19.86 31.34 -14.96
CA CYS A 458 18.73 32.26 -15.19
C CYS A 458 18.59 33.35 -14.12
N SER A 459 19.56 33.49 -13.22
CA SER A 459 19.68 34.57 -12.23
C SER A 459 20.72 35.61 -12.68
N ASN A 460 20.63 36.86 -12.20
CA ASN A 460 21.60 37.92 -12.48
C ASN A 460 22.06 38.67 -11.22
N ASP A 461 21.80 38.14 -10.04
CA ASP A 461 22.30 38.66 -8.77
C ASP A 461 23.68 38.09 -8.40
N GLU A 462 24.47 38.87 -7.67
CA GLU A 462 25.80 38.49 -7.16
C GLU A 462 25.81 38.35 -5.62
N GLY A 463 24.64 38.02 -5.00
CA GLY A 463 24.54 37.79 -3.55
C GLY A 463 23.34 38.43 -2.87
N ASN A 464 22.98 39.66 -3.22
CA ASN A 464 21.81 40.37 -2.67
C ASN A 464 20.81 40.65 -3.78
N PRO A 465 19.79 39.79 -3.99
CA PRO A 465 18.75 39.99 -4.98
C PRO A 465 17.79 41.12 -4.53
N ASP A 466 17.27 41.87 -5.51
CA ASP A 466 16.15 42.77 -5.31
C ASP A 466 14.82 42.00 -5.31
N VAL A 467 14.76 40.90 -6.10
CA VAL A 467 13.61 40.01 -6.26
C VAL A 467 14.06 38.55 -6.25
N VAL A 468 13.36 37.72 -5.51
CA VAL A 468 13.48 36.25 -5.57
C VAL A 468 12.22 35.70 -6.20
N LEU A 469 12.36 34.98 -7.31
CA LEU A 469 11.32 34.19 -7.93
C LEU A 469 11.53 32.73 -7.52
N ALA A 470 10.53 32.13 -6.86
CA ALA A 470 10.62 30.75 -6.40
C ALA A 470 9.55 29.87 -7.06
N SER A 471 9.90 28.63 -7.40
CA SER A 471 8.99 27.64 -7.98
C SER A 471 9.21 26.24 -7.42
N CYS A 472 8.19 25.39 -7.55
CA CYS A 472 8.26 23.96 -7.38
C CYS A 472 7.40 23.28 -8.46
N GLY A 473 7.87 22.14 -8.98
CA GLY A 473 7.21 21.43 -10.07
C GLY A 473 7.55 22.00 -11.47
N ASP A 474 7.22 21.24 -12.49
CA ASP A 474 7.59 21.49 -13.90
C ASP A 474 6.97 22.77 -14.48
N THR A 475 5.64 22.89 -14.47
CA THR A 475 4.92 24.02 -15.07
C THR A 475 5.17 25.34 -14.35
N PRO A 476 5.10 25.48 -13.02
CA PRO A 476 5.50 26.70 -12.34
C PRO A 476 6.96 27.09 -12.59
N ASN A 477 7.84 26.12 -12.82
CA ASN A 477 9.24 26.39 -13.14
C ASN A 477 9.40 27.06 -14.51
N ILE A 478 8.64 26.63 -15.53
CA ILE A 478 8.63 27.26 -16.85
C ILE A 478 8.24 28.74 -16.74
N GLU A 479 7.18 29.04 -16.00
CA GLU A 479 6.65 30.39 -15.82
C GLU A 479 7.64 31.29 -15.08
N VAL A 480 8.31 30.77 -14.05
CA VAL A 480 9.32 31.53 -13.31
C VAL A 480 10.56 31.83 -14.16
N ILE A 481 11.01 30.89 -14.98
CA ILE A 481 12.13 31.12 -15.91
C ILE A 481 11.75 32.17 -16.96
N ALA A 482 10.55 32.09 -17.54
CA ALA A 482 10.03 33.06 -18.47
C ALA A 482 9.93 34.47 -17.83
N ALA A 483 9.38 34.55 -16.64
CA ALA A 483 9.28 35.80 -15.88
C ALA A 483 10.66 36.42 -15.58
N SER A 484 11.63 35.59 -15.16
CA SER A 484 13.00 36.05 -14.95
C SER A 484 13.62 36.62 -16.22
N THR A 485 13.42 35.98 -17.36
CA THR A 485 13.93 36.46 -18.65
C THR A 485 13.31 37.81 -19.01
N ILE A 486 12.00 37.95 -18.91
CA ILE A 486 11.29 39.21 -19.18
C ILE A 486 11.75 40.32 -18.25
N LEU A 487 11.90 40.06 -16.95
CA LEU A 487 12.37 41.05 -15.98
C LEU A 487 13.78 41.53 -16.29
N ARG A 488 14.70 40.64 -16.63
CA ARG A 488 16.08 40.99 -17.00
C ARG A 488 16.16 41.80 -18.29
N GLU A 489 15.27 41.54 -19.26
CA GLU A 489 15.19 42.35 -20.49
C GLU A 489 14.57 43.73 -20.25
N LYS A 490 13.47 43.82 -19.52
CA LYS A 490 12.73 45.08 -19.30
C LYS A 490 13.33 45.95 -18.21
N LEU A 491 13.94 45.36 -17.21
CA LEU A 491 14.52 46.01 -16.03
C LEU A 491 15.97 45.53 -15.80
N PRO A 492 16.94 45.84 -16.67
CA PRO A 492 18.29 45.24 -16.64
C PRO A 492 19.11 45.56 -15.39
N LYS A 493 18.68 46.55 -14.59
CA LYS A 493 19.30 46.90 -13.29
C LYS A 493 18.74 46.10 -12.13
N LEU A 494 17.60 45.43 -12.32
CA LEU A 494 16.95 44.63 -11.29
C LEU A 494 17.73 43.32 -11.10
N LYS A 495 18.09 43.06 -9.85
CA LYS A 495 18.78 41.81 -9.48
C LYS A 495 17.76 40.73 -9.16
N VAL A 496 17.60 39.79 -10.06
CA VAL A 496 16.63 38.68 -9.96
C VAL A 496 17.35 37.40 -9.62
N ARG A 497 16.88 36.70 -8.59
CA ARG A 497 17.29 35.35 -8.24
C ARG A 497 16.16 34.36 -8.54
N VAL A 498 16.46 33.28 -9.18
CA VAL A 498 15.54 32.18 -9.41
C VAL A 498 15.90 31.01 -8.48
N VAL A 499 14.94 30.57 -7.69
CA VAL A 499 15.08 29.44 -6.77
C VAL A 499 14.08 28.36 -7.16
N ASN A 500 14.53 27.12 -7.24
CA ASN A 500 13.64 25.98 -7.44
C ASN A 500 13.72 25.02 -6.25
N VAL A 501 12.56 24.46 -5.89
CA VAL A 501 12.39 23.51 -4.79
C VAL A 501 11.95 22.18 -5.40
N ILE A 502 12.76 21.14 -5.24
CA ILE A 502 12.40 19.75 -5.61
C ILE A 502 11.84 19.00 -4.41
N ASP A 503 12.47 19.08 -3.25
CA ASP A 503 11.98 18.49 -2.01
C ASP A 503 11.18 19.53 -1.22
N LEU A 504 9.85 19.45 -1.34
CA LEU A 504 8.94 20.38 -0.67
C LEU A 504 9.07 20.32 0.85
N MET A 505 9.39 19.16 1.40
CA MET A 505 9.49 18.98 2.85
C MET A 505 10.77 19.60 3.44
N ARG A 506 11.70 20.04 2.62
CA ARG A 506 12.82 20.89 3.07
C ARG A 506 12.43 22.29 3.55
N LEU A 507 11.26 22.75 3.18
CA LEU A 507 10.75 24.07 3.63
C LEU A 507 10.28 24.08 5.10
N VAL A 508 10.41 22.96 5.80
CA VAL A 508 10.22 22.91 7.26
C VAL A 508 11.52 23.19 7.99
N SER A 509 11.44 23.55 9.28
CA SER A 509 12.61 23.82 10.11
C SER A 509 13.51 22.58 10.28
N ASN A 510 14.81 22.80 10.52
CA ASN A 510 15.82 21.75 10.63
C ASN A 510 15.63 20.83 11.85
N ASP A 511 14.82 21.20 12.83
CA ASP A 511 14.41 20.31 13.93
C ASP A 511 13.37 19.25 13.50
N LYS A 512 12.72 19.45 12.35
CA LYS A 512 11.69 18.57 11.78
C LYS A 512 12.15 17.80 10.55
N HIS A 513 13.21 18.23 9.93
CA HIS A 513 13.78 17.59 8.75
C HIS A 513 15.31 17.66 8.81
N PRO A 514 16.05 16.55 8.60
CA PRO A 514 17.53 16.52 8.72
C PRO A 514 18.24 17.58 7.84
N HIS A 515 17.58 18.01 6.78
CA HIS A 515 18.07 19.03 5.83
C HIS A 515 17.12 20.23 5.73
N GLY A 516 16.26 20.47 6.71
CA GLY A 516 15.34 21.60 6.75
C GLY A 516 16.05 22.96 6.78
N LEU A 517 15.31 24.03 6.51
CA LEU A 517 15.80 25.41 6.50
C LEU A 517 15.78 26.01 7.91
#